data_71877185bdd62e8eda5973276b3f81d0
#
_entry.id   71877185bdd62e8eda5973276b3f81d0
#
_cell.length_a   1.000
_cell.length_b   1.000
_cell.length_c   1.000
_cell.angle_alpha   90.00
_cell.angle_beta   90.00
_cell.angle_gamma   90.00
#
_symmetry.space_group_name_H-M   'P 1'
#
loop_
_entity.id
_entity.type
_entity.pdbx_description
1 polymer ?
#
loop_
_entity_poly.entity_id
_entity_poly.type
_entity_poly.pdbx_seq_one_letter_code
_entity_poly.pdbx_strand_id
1 'polypeptide(L)'
;RGVAPALAERIRATAEKLGYRSNPAVGSVMKFLRQNRASDYRENLAFIWTHPPSKPQSLLIPWMNHARARAEHLGYRLDEFFLRAPGMTSQRLRTILQARGIRGILFAPDIAPPLPRVSFDVRGFAAVLLGSSLQNRGLARVQFDHFQLTHLALRHVRKAGYRRPALLLSPSFDGRSQGR
;
A
#
# COMPACT_ATOMS: atom_id res chain seq x y z
N ARG A 1 -2.37 -31.99 18.46
CA ARG A 1 -2.13 -33.45 18.73
C ARG A 1 -1.18 -33.94 17.65
N GLY A 2 0.02 -34.41 18.04
CA GLY A 2 1.00 -35.00 17.10
C GLY A 2 0.58 -36.43 16.71
N VAL A 3 1.07 -36.89 15.56
CA VAL A 3 0.88 -38.25 15.08
C VAL A 3 1.71 -39.19 15.94
N ALA A 4 1.18 -40.38 16.28
CA ALA A 4 1.91 -41.39 17.06
C ALA A 4 3.20 -41.80 16.32
N PRO A 5 4.33 -41.98 17.04
CA PRO A 5 5.65 -42.26 16.40
C PRO A 5 5.64 -43.39 15.40
N ALA A 6 5.02 -44.51 15.74
CA ALA A 6 4.91 -45.68 14.84
C ALA A 6 4.14 -45.40 13.55
N LEU A 7 3.10 -44.56 13.61
CA LEU A 7 2.32 -44.15 12.43
C LEU A 7 3.13 -43.18 11.57
N ALA A 8 3.89 -42.26 12.19
CA ALA A 8 4.76 -41.32 11.46
C ALA A 8 5.87 -42.09 10.67
N GLU A 9 6.40 -43.14 11.23
CA GLU A 9 7.42 -43.97 10.59
C GLU A 9 6.85 -44.77 9.40
N ARG A 10 5.68 -45.34 9.56
CA ARG A 10 4.96 -46.01 8.44
C ARG A 10 4.65 -45.05 7.29
N ILE A 11 4.22 -43.80 7.61
CA ILE A 11 3.96 -42.77 6.60
C ILE A 11 5.24 -42.41 5.84
N ARG A 12 6.38 -42.27 6.53
CA ARG A 12 7.67 -41.96 5.89
C ARG A 12 8.11 -43.11 4.95
N ALA A 13 8.08 -44.34 5.45
CA ALA A 13 8.46 -45.51 4.64
C ALA A 13 7.58 -45.67 3.40
N THR A 14 6.29 -45.37 3.51
CA THR A 14 5.37 -45.40 2.36
C THR A 14 5.68 -44.28 1.38
N ALA A 15 5.95 -43.07 1.88
CA ALA A 15 6.31 -41.93 1.05
C ALA A 15 7.59 -42.15 0.26
N GLU A 16 8.61 -42.76 0.88
CA GLU A 16 9.87 -43.12 0.22
C GLU A 16 9.66 -44.16 -0.87
N LYS A 17 8.86 -45.21 -0.60
CA LYS A 17 8.50 -46.23 -1.60
C LYS A 17 7.76 -45.65 -2.82
N LEU A 18 6.98 -44.59 -2.61
CA LEU A 18 6.25 -43.87 -3.67
C LEU A 18 7.11 -42.78 -4.36
N GLY A 19 8.42 -42.69 -4.03
CA GLY A 19 9.32 -41.73 -4.64
C GLY A 19 9.12 -40.27 -4.15
N TYR A 20 8.37 -40.07 -3.07
CA TYR A 20 8.17 -38.74 -2.51
C TYR A 20 9.47 -38.18 -1.93
N ARG A 21 9.93 -37.06 -2.45
CA ARG A 21 11.03 -36.29 -1.87
C ARG A 21 10.49 -35.01 -1.27
N SER A 22 10.74 -34.76 0.02
CA SER A 22 10.34 -33.51 0.66
C SER A 22 11.04 -32.34 -0.02
N ASN A 23 10.27 -31.38 -0.49
CA ASN A 23 10.83 -30.14 -1.03
C ASN A 23 11.13 -29.18 0.16
N PRO A 24 12.44 -28.83 0.38
CA PRO A 24 12.83 -27.96 1.49
C PRO A 24 12.13 -26.60 1.46
N ALA A 25 11.84 -26.05 0.27
CA ALA A 25 11.13 -24.80 0.11
C ALA A 25 9.67 -24.91 0.63
N VAL A 26 8.97 -26.01 0.30
CA VAL A 26 7.62 -26.28 0.81
C VAL A 26 7.66 -26.50 2.32
N GLY A 27 8.67 -27.19 2.83
CA GLY A 27 8.88 -27.39 4.27
C GLY A 27 9.05 -26.06 5.02
N SER A 28 9.83 -25.14 4.45
CA SER A 28 10.04 -23.80 5.01
C SER A 28 8.76 -22.96 5.01
N VAL A 29 8.00 -22.99 3.91
CA VAL A 29 6.69 -22.31 3.83
C VAL A 29 5.71 -22.90 4.85
N MET A 30 5.63 -24.22 4.98
CA MET A 30 4.73 -24.86 5.95
C MET A 30 5.15 -24.61 7.40
N LYS A 31 6.45 -24.50 7.67
CA LYS A 31 6.98 -24.11 8.99
C LYS A 31 6.60 -22.66 9.30
N PHE A 32 6.78 -21.75 8.35
CA PHE A 32 6.39 -20.35 8.46
C PHE A 32 4.89 -20.20 8.71
N LEU A 33 4.03 -20.89 7.95
CA LEU A 33 2.57 -20.89 8.14
C LEU A 33 2.14 -21.44 9.50
N ARG A 34 2.83 -22.45 10.03
CA ARG A 34 2.54 -22.98 11.37
C ARG A 34 2.98 -22.04 12.49
N GLN A 35 4.12 -21.40 12.34
CA GLN A 35 4.63 -20.43 13.32
C GLN A 35 3.80 -19.16 13.36
N ASN A 36 3.24 -18.75 12.21
CA ASN A 36 2.41 -17.53 12.10
C ASN A 36 0.91 -17.77 12.31
N ARG A 37 0.48 -18.99 12.64
CA ARG A 37 -0.93 -19.25 13.02
C ARG A 37 -1.39 -18.52 14.30
N ALA A 38 -0.48 -17.95 15.06
CA ALA A 38 -0.78 -17.15 16.26
C ALA A 38 -0.86 -15.63 16.02
N SER A 39 -0.56 -15.15 14.80
CA SER A 39 -0.70 -13.74 14.44
C SER A 39 -1.93 -13.57 13.54
N ASP A 40 -2.83 -12.69 13.94
CA ASP A 40 -4.02 -12.32 13.16
C ASP A 40 -3.65 -11.66 11.80
N TYR A 41 -2.36 -11.35 11.59
CA TYR A 41 -1.86 -10.67 10.39
C TYR A 41 -1.13 -11.65 9.45
N ARG A 42 -1.54 -11.66 8.19
CA ARG A 42 -0.96 -12.53 7.16
C ARG A 42 0.31 -11.97 6.54
N GLU A 43 0.32 -10.67 6.25
CA GLU A 43 1.45 -9.97 5.61
C GLU A 43 1.46 -8.49 6.04
N ASN A 44 2.63 -7.86 5.94
CA ASN A 44 2.79 -6.43 6.17
C ASN A 44 2.75 -5.68 4.85
N LEU A 45 2.06 -4.55 4.84
CA LEU A 45 2.04 -3.57 3.75
C LEU A 45 2.79 -2.31 4.19
N ALA A 46 3.34 -1.57 3.24
CA ALA A 46 3.97 -0.28 3.49
C ALA A 46 3.05 0.87 3.07
N PHE A 47 2.89 1.86 3.95
CA PHE A 47 2.36 3.18 3.60
C PHE A 47 3.53 4.15 3.57
N ILE A 48 3.87 4.63 2.38
CA ILE A 48 5.08 5.44 2.17
C ILE A 48 4.69 6.91 1.98
N TRP A 49 5.12 7.73 2.92
CA TRP A 49 5.08 9.19 2.82
C TRP A 49 6.32 9.73 2.13
N THR A 50 6.21 10.83 1.42
CA THR A 50 7.40 11.54 0.90
C THR A 50 8.18 12.17 2.06
N HIS A 51 7.48 12.86 2.95
CA HIS A 51 8.04 13.50 4.14
C HIS A 51 7.27 13.09 5.39
N PRO A 52 7.89 13.11 6.57
CA PRO A 52 7.14 13.02 7.81
C PRO A 52 6.09 14.15 7.87
N PRO A 53 4.88 13.91 8.34
CA PRO A 53 3.89 14.96 8.49
C PRO A 53 4.40 15.98 9.52
N SER A 54 4.75 17.18 9.07
CA SER A 54 5.32 18.25 9.90
C SER A 54 4.30 18.97 10.77
N LYS A 55 3.02 18.79 10.51
CA LYS A 55 1.85 19.26 11.31
C LYS A 55 0.73 18.26 11.07
N PRO A 56 -0.31 18.22 11.93
CA PRO A 56 -1.47 17.41 11.62
C PRO A 56 -2.06 17.87 10.30
N GLN A 57 -1.59 17.30 9.24
CA GLN A 57 -2.09 17.46 7.87
C GLN A 57 -3.48 16.82 7.88
N SER A 58 -4.45 17.56 8.37
CA SER A 58 -5.78 17.07 8.69
C SER A 58 -6.46 16.30 7.56
N LEU A 59 -6.06 16.54 6.31
CA LEU A 59 -6.65 15.90 5.14
C LEU A 59 -6.03 14.55 4.77
N LEU A 60 -4.78 14.29 5.12
CA LEU A 60 -4.08 13.05 4.73
C LEU A 60 -4.08 11.97 5.82
N ILE A 61 -4.16 12.36 7.09
CA ILE A 61 -4.27 11.42 8.21
C ILE A 61 -5.50 10.52 8.08
N PRO A 62 -6.69 11.00 7.72
CA PRO A 62 -7.85 10.15 7.47
C PRO A 62 -7.59 9.08 6.40
N TRP A 63 -6.85 9.41 5.33
CA TRP A 63 -6.53 8.43 4.28
C TRP A 63 -5.70 7.28 4.82
N MET A 64 -4.68 7.59 5.61
CA MET A 64 -3.84 6.58 6.26
C MET A 64 -4.65 5.75 7.26
N ASN A 65 -5.49 6.38 8.08
CA ASN A 65 -6.32 5.68 9.06
C ASN A 65 -7.33 4.74 8.38
N HIS A 66 -7.99 5.17 7.31
CA HIS A 66 -8.88 4.32 6.53
C HIS A 66 -8.14 3.19 5.83
N ALA A 67 -6.95 3.46 5.28
CA ALA A 67 -6.10 2.42 4.68
C ALA A 67 -5.68 1.39 5.73
N ARG A 68 -5.31 1.82 6.94
CA ARG A 68 -4.95 0.93 8.05
C ARG A 68 -6.13 0.07 8.48
N ALA A 69 -7.28 0.68 8.74
CA ALA A 69 -8.49 -0.05 9.15
C ALA A 69 -8.90 -1.08 8.08
N ARG A 70 -8.78 -0.73 6.79
CA ARG A 70 -9.07 -1.66 5.71
C ARG A 70 -8.05 -2.78 5.59
N ALA A 71 -6.76 -2.47 5.76
CA ALA A 71 -5.69 -3.47 5.78
C ALA A 71 -5.92 -4.49 6.92
N GLU A 72 -6.19 -4.02 8.12
CA GLU A 72 -6.49 -4.84 9.29
C GLU A 72 -7.71 -5.75 9.06
N HIS A 73 -8.80 -5.19 8.52
CA HIS A 73 -9.99 -5.97 8.16
C HIS A 73 -9.67 -7.10 7.16
N LEU A 74 -8.68 -6.91 6.29
CA LEU A 74 -8.23 -7.90 5.31
C LEU A 74 -7.14 -8.84 5.85
N GLY A 75 -6.74 -8.70 7.11
CA GLY A 75 -5.71 -9.49 7.76
C GLY A 75 -4.27 -9.05 7.42
N TYR A 76 -4.08 -7.79 7.00
CA TYR A 76 -2.77 -7.18 6.77
C TYR A 76 -2.46 -6.18 7.88
N ARG A 77 -1.17 -6.00 8.15
CA ARG A 77 -0.66 -4.88 8.93
C ARG A 77 -0.15 -3.78 8.00
N LEU A 78 -0.40 -2.52 8.32
CA LEU A 78 0.08 -1.38 7.56
C LEU A 78 1.14 -0.61 8.36
N ASP A 79 2.40 -0.69 7.93
CA ASP A 79 3.53 0.00 8.52
C ASP A 79 3.81 1.31 7.76
N GLU A 80 4.15 2.38 8.50
CA GLU A 80 4.46 3.68 7.91
C GLU A 80 5.96 3.85 7.66
N PHE A 81 6.30 4.44 6.52
CA PHE A 81 7.67 4.75 6.13
C PHE A 81 7.75 6.15 5.53
N PHE A 82 8.91 6.76 5.61
CA PHE A 82 9.16 8.12 5.14
C PHE A 82 10.32 8.12 4.14
N LEU A 83 10.03 8.44 2.87
CA LEU A 83 11.00 8.36 1.78
C LEU A 83 12.16 9.36 1.95
N ARG A 84 11.86 10.53 2.51
CA ARG A 84 12.84 11.63 2.73
C ARG A 84 13.13 11.88 4.21
N ALA A 85 13.04 10.85 5.05
CA ALA A 85 13.53 10.97 6.42
C ALA A 85 15.06 11.15 6.44
N PRO A 86 15.61 11.82 7.45
CA PRO A 86 17.06 11.96 7.59
C PRO A 86 17.77 10.60 7.51
N GLY A 87 18.79 10.51 6.66
CA GLY A 87 19.55 9.27 6.44
C GLY A 87 18.79 8.17 5.67
N MET A 88 17.57 8.42 5.17
CA MET A 88 16.84 7.48 4.34
C MET A 88 17.11 7.74 2.86
N THR A 89 17.56 6.71 2.14
CA THR A 89 17.65 6.69 0.69
C THR A 89 16.62 5.72 0.12
N SER A 90 16.21 5.90 -1.14
CA SER A 90 15.29 4.99 -1.81
C SER A 90 15.80 3.54 -1.80
N GLN A 91 17.12 3.36 -1.98
CA GLN A 91 17.74 2.03 -1.94
C GLN A 91 17.68 1.43 -0.53
N ARG A 92 18.00 2.21 0.51
CA ARG A 92 17.91 1.75 1.90
C ARG A 92 16.49 1.36 2.28
N LEU A 93 15.51 2.20 1.91
CA LEU A 93 14.10 1.89 2.15
C LEU A 93 13.70 0.59 1.44
N ARG A 94 14.11 0.41 0.17
CA ARG A 94 13.85 -0.83 -0.57
C ARG A 94 14.40 -2.05 0.16
N THR A 95 15.64 -1.99 0.64
CA THR A 95 16.26 -3.08 1.42
C THR A 95 15.47 -3.39 2.69
N ILE A 96 15.03 -2.36 3.42
CA ILE A 96 14.22 -2.52 4.64
C ILE A 96 12.89 -3.21 4.32
N LEU A 97 12.19 -2.79 3.26
CA LEU A 97 10.91 -3.39 2.87
C LEU A 97 11.09 -4.87 2.50
N GLN A 98 12.12 -5.20 1.72
CA GLN A 98 12.44 -6.57 1.34
C GLN A 98 12.80 -7.44 2.54
N ALA A 99 13.64 -6.93 3.47
CA ALA A 99 14.02 -7.65 4.68
C ALA A 99 12.83 -7.93 5.61
N ARG A 100 11.81 -7.05 5.60
CA ARG A 100 10.56 -7.24 6.34
C ARG A 100 9.51 -8.08 5.61
N GLY A 101 9.82 -8.59 4.40
CA GLY A 101 8.89 -9.37 3.59
C GLY A 101 7.73 -8.57 3.02
N ILE A 102 7.80 -7.23 3.03
CA ILE A 102 6.75 -6.36 2.51
C ILE A 102 6.76 -6.45 0.99
N ARG A 103 5.60 -6.73 0.40
CA ARG A 103 5.41 -6.83 -1.05
C ARG A 103 4.40 -5.83 -1.61
N GLY A 104 3.57 -5.24 -0.74
CA GLY A 104 2.56 -4.26 -1.12
C GLY A 104 2.90 -2.87 -0.61
N ILE A 105 2.79 -1.85 -1.48
CA ILE A 105 3.13 -0.46 -1.19
C ILE A 105 1.97 0.46 -1.57
N LEU A 106 1.55 1.31 -0.63
CA LEU A 106 0.68 2.45 -0.85
C LEU A 106 1.51 3.73 -0.72
N PHE A 107 1.69 4.47 -1.79
CA PHE A 107 2.33 5.79 -1.74
C PHE A 107 1.30 6.85 -1.35
N ALA A 108 1.55 7.52 -0.24
CA ALA A 108 0.72 8.62 0.23
C ALA A 108 0.72 9.79 -0.78
N PRO A 109 -0.36 10.56 -0.89
CA PRO A 109 -0.34 11.80 -1.65
C PRO A 109 0.62 12.80 -0.99
N ASP A 110 1.27 13.64 -1.79
CA ASP A 110 2.06 14.77 -1.31
C ASP A 110 1.33 16.07 -1.65
N ILE A 111 1.27 16.98 -0.70
CA ILE A 111 0.59 18.27 -0.88
C ILE A 111 1.56 19.44 -1.01
N ALA A 112 2.85 19.22 -0.80
CA ALA A 112 3.87 20.25 -0.91
C ALA A 112 4.37 20.39 -2.36
N PRO A 113 4.30 21.57 -2.99
CA PRO A 113 4.98 21.82 -4.25
C PRO A 113 6.52 21.97 -4.04
N PRO A 114 7.36 21.68 -5.06
CA PRO A 114 7.01 21.07 -6.33
C PRO A 114 6.66 19.59 -6.18
N LEU A 115 5.72 19.10 -7.01
CA LEU A 115 5.27 17.71 -6.96
C LEU A 115 6.45 16.74 -7.19
N PRO A 116 6.83 15.96 -6.18
CA PRO A 116 8.01 15.11 -6.34
C PRO A 116 7.72 13.95 -7.28
N ARG A 117 8.69 13.64 -8.13
CA ARG A 117 8.75 12.32 -8.76
C ARG A 117 9.16 11.32 -7.71
N VAL A 118 8.45 10.20 -7.64
CA VAL A 118 8.87 9.09 -6.79
C VAL A 118 10.05 8.41 -7.47
N SER A 119 11.26 8.71 -7.01
CA SER A 119 12.49 8.03 -7.43
C SER A 119 12.69 6.73 -6.62
N PHE A 120 11.66 5.87 -6.58
CA PHE A 120 11.72 4.59 -5.88
C PHE A 120 11.57 3.46 -6.89
N ASP A 121 12.48 2.49 -6.86
CA ASP A 121 12.39 1.30 -7.70
C ASP A 121 11.34 0.33 -7.13
N VAL A 122 10.20 0.27 -7.81
CA VAL A 122 9.04 -0.56 -7.41
C VAL A 122 9.09 -1.99 -7.93
N ARG A 123 10.12 -2.39 -8.66
CA ARG A 123 10.23 -3.76 -9.19
C ARG A 123 10.20 -4.78 -8.07
N GLY A 124 9.32 -5.77 -8.19
CA GLY A 124 9.09 -6.79 -7.16
C GLY A 124 8.11 -6.39 -6.05
N PHE A 125 7.47 -5.21 -6.16
CA PHE A 125 6.40 -4.76 -5.28
C PHE A 125 5.12 -4.53 -6.07
N ALA A 126 3.98 -4.87 -5.48
CA ALA A 126 2.68 -4.36 -5.90
C ALA A 126 2.52 -2.94 -5.33
N ALA A 127 2.52 -1.92 -6.19
CA ALA A 127 2.55 -0.54 -5.75
C ALA A 127 1.39 0.28 -6.34
N VAL A 128 0.78 1.12 -5.50
CA VAL A 128 -0.34 1.99 -5.86
C VAL A 128 -0.06 3.41 -5.36
N LEU A 129 -0.35 4.40 -6.18
CA LEU A 129 -0.33 5.82 -5.81
C LEU A 129 -1.70 6.26 -5.31
N LEU A 130 -1.75 6.95 -4.20
CA LEU A 130 -2.95 7.61 -3.70
C LEU A 130 -2.95 9.09 -4.10
N GLY A 131 -4.06 9.55 -4.66
CA GLY A 131 -4.20 10.94 -5.13
C GLY A 131 -3.43 11.23 -6.42
N SER A 132 -3.44 12.49 -6.85
CA SER A 132 -2.86 12.97 -8.11
C SER A 132 -1.49 13.64 -7.96
N SER A 133 -1.01 13.85 -6.73
CA SER A 133 0.15 14.69 -6.43
C SER A 133 1.50 14.08 -6.76
N LEU A 134 1.62 12.75 -6.74
CA LEU A 134 2.87 12.08 -7.10
C LEU A 134 2.90 11.73 -8.59
N GLN A 135 3.97 12.12 -9.27
CA GLN A 135 4.15 11.81 -10.69
C GLN A 135 4.97 10.52 -10.84
N ASN A 136 4.31 9.45 -11.24
CA ASN A 136 4.97 8.25 -11.73
C ASN A 136 4.11 7.64 -12.85
N ARG A 137 4.68 7.53 -14.06
CA ARG A 137 4.04 6.88 -15.19
C ARG A 137 4.22 5.37 -15.03
N GLY A 138 3.14 4.60 -15.12
CA GLY A 138 3.19 3.14 -15.07
C GLY A 138 2.79 2.51 -13.73
N LEU A 139 2.51 3.30 -12.68
CA LEU A 139 1.89 2.79 -11.46
C LEU A 139 0.38 2.97 -11.49
N ALA A 140 -0.32 1.97 -10.96
CA ALA A 140 -1.75 2.08 -10.69
C ALA A 140 -2.00 3.26 -9.73
N ARG A 141 -3.15 3.91 -9.89
CA ARG A 141 -3.51 5.10 -9.12
C ARG A 141 -4.94 5.03 -8.64
N VAL A 142 -5.16 5.45 -7.41
CA VAL A 142 -6.49 5.69 -6.85
C VAL A 142 -6.60 7.19 -6.55
N GLN A 143 -7.52 7.87 -7.19
CA GLN A 143 -7.74 9.31 -7.03
C GLN A 143 -9.20 9.67 -7.21
N PHE A 144 -9.58 10.86 -6.75
CA PHE A 144 -10.88 11.43 -7.08
C PHE A 144 -10.96 11.78 -8.57
N ASP A 145 -12.09 11.53 -9.18
CA ASP A 145 -12.42 12.08 -10.48
C ASP A 145 -12.89 13.54 -10.31
N HIS A 146 -11.92 14.46 -10.36
CA HIS A 146 -12.19 15.89 -10.18
C HIS A 146 -13.09 16.46 -11.27
N PHE A 147 -13.04 15.92 -12.48
CA PHE A 147 -13.91 16.34 -13.57
C PHE A 147 -15.36 15.98 -13.25
N GLN A 148 -15.64 14.75 -12.91
CA GLN A 148 -16.97 14.29 -12.53
C GLN A 148 -17.51 15.04 -11.30
N LEU A 149 -16.68 15.26 -10.30
CA LEU A 149 -17.04 16.03 -9.11
C LEU A 149 -17.44 17.45 -9.45
N THR A 150 -16.65 18.14 -10.27
CA THR A 150 -16.94 19.52 -10.72
C THR A 150 -18.22 19.56 -11.54
N HIS A 151 -18.39 18.62 -12.46
CA HIS A 151 -19.61 18.52 -13.28
C HIS A 151 -20.86 18.27 -12.43
N LEU A 152 -20.76 17.39 -11.45
CA LEU A 152 -21.85 17.11 -10.51
C LEU A 152 -22.19 18.35 -9.69
N ALA A 153 -21.20 19.05 -9.14
CA ALA A 153 -21.39 20.28 -8.39
C ALA A 153 -22.10 21.36 -9.23
N LEU A 154 -21.65 21.59 -10.46
CA LEU A 154 -22.27 22.54 -11.38
C LEU A 154 -23.72 22.18 -11.70
N ARG A 155 -24.03 20.90 -11.88
CA ARG A 155 -25.42 20.45 -12.08
C ARG A 155 -26.30 20.76 -10.88
N HIS A 156 -25.82 20.55 -9.66
CA HIS A 156 -26.56 20.86 -8.43
C HIS A 156 -26.77 22.37 -8.26
N VAL A 157 -25.74 23.18 -8.49
CA VAL A 157 -25.81 24.65 -8.44
C VAL A 157 -26.86 25.18 -9.44
N ARG A 158 -26.86 24.66 -10.68
CA ARG A 158 -27.87 25.04 -11.69
C ARG A 158 -29.29 24.63 -11.30
N LYS A 159 -29.47 23.40 -10.76
CA LYS A 159 -30.79 22.96 -10.26
C LYS A 159 -31.29 23.82 -9.11
N ALA A 160 -30.41 24.34 -8.27
CA ALA A 160 -30.75 25.28 -7.19
C ALA A 160 -31.07 26.70 -7.69
N GLY A 161 -31.07 26.94 -9.02
CA GLY A 161 -31.46 28.20 -9.63
C GLY A 161 -30.32 29.23 -9.84
N TYR A 162 -29.11 28.91 -9.45
CA TYR A 162 -27.95 29.77 -9.66
C TYR A 162 -27.53 29.77 -11.14
N ARG A 163 -27.43 30.99 -11.72
CA ARG A 163 -27.12 31.14 -13.16
C ARG A 163 -25.69 31.58 -13.44
N ARG A 164 -24.97 32.06 -12.44
CA ARG A 164 -23.61 32.65 -12.58
C ARG A 164 -22.68 32.06 -11.52
N PRO A 165 -22.38 30.74 -11.58
CA PRO A 165 -21.44 30.12 -10.67
C PRO A 165 -20.01 30.60 -10.97
N ALA A 166 -19.18 30.73 -9.92
CA ALA A 166 -17.75 30.95 -10.02
C ALA A 166 -17.01 29.77 -9.38
N LEU A 167 -15.87 29.38 -9.95
CA LEU A 167 -14.98 28.37 -9.40
C LEU A 167 -13.70 29.05 -8.92
N LEU A 168 -13.39 28.89 -7.63
CA LEU A 168 -12.14 29.37 -7.04
C LEU A 168 -11.22 28.19 -6.76
N LEU A 169 -10.09 28.13 -7.42
CA LEU A 169 -9.05 27.11 -7.24
C LEU A 169 -7.73 27.76 -6.84
N SER A 170 -6.98 27.12 -5.96
CA SER A 170 -5.59 27.50 -5.74
C SER A 170 -4.71 27.00 -6.89
N PRO A 171 -3.66 27.77 -7.31
CA PRO A 171 -2.74 27.33 -8.36
C PRO A 171 -2.07 25.97 -8.04
N SER A 172 -1.81 25.70 -6.76
CA SER A 172 -1.23 24.42 -6.33
C SER A 172 -2.21 23.25 -6.49
N PHE A 173 -3.51 23.49 -6.36
CA PHE A 173 -4.53 22.45 -6.59
C PHE A 173 -4.68 22.18 -8.08
N ASP A 174 -4.74 23.21 -8.91
CA ASP A 174 -4.85 23.09 -10.37
C ASP A 174 -3.67 22.30 -10.95
N GLY A 175 -2.45 22.65 -10.56
CA GLY A 175 -1.26 21.89 -10.97
C GLY A 175 -1.26 20.42 -10.52
N ARG A 176 -1.88 20.08 -9.38
CA ARG A 176 -1.99 18.69 -8.89
C ARG A 176 -3.09 17.90 -9.61
N SER A 177 -4.21 18.56 -9.92
CA SER A 177 -5.32 17.95 -10.65
C SER A 177 -5.06 17.85 -12.15
N GLN A 178 -3.93 18.40 -12.65
CA GLN A 178 -3.55 18.44 -14.06
C GLN A 178 -4.57 19.17 -14.95
N GLY A 179 -5.26 20.17 -14.39
CA GLY A 179 -6.30 20.91 -15.10
C GLY A 179 -7.51 20.06 -15.52
N ARG A 180 -7.73 18.92 -14.86
CA ARG A 180 -8.81 17.97 -15.18
C ARG A 180 -9.92 18.01 -14.16
#